data_f79555c99a88e32dbacfc8a6c509001d
#
_entry.id   f79555c99a88e32dbacfc8a6c509001d
#
_cell.length_a   1.000
_cell.length_b   1.000
_cell.length_c   1.000
_cell.angle_alpha   90.00
_cell.angle_beta   90.00
_cell.angle_gamma   90.00
#
_symmetry.space_group_name_H-M   'P 1'
#
loop_
_entity.id
_entity.type
_entity.pdbx_description
1 polymer ?
#
loop_
_entity_poly.entity_id
_entity_poly.type
_entity_poly.pdbx_seq_one_letter_code
_entity_poly.pdbx_strand_id
1 'polypeptide(L)'
;MASYKKIKKIEDDAVKVRVVERLLELRKQLSAQIPEKTATQTLLLATWNIREFGENRLPESSYYIAEIIDHFDIVVIQEVNSKELGGLESVLSILGDNWAYVMSDGVEGSAGGNEAMAFVYNTNKVKFTGLAGEIVLPDTKLMGGVQFARTPFMVSFRAGWFDFKLCTVHIYYGKDTVKGIYQRRLKEIQTVSDFLLKRQKSDDVSYILLGDFNIPDTTGEYFNALVEDRYKTKGGKDKSKEKFFIPEEIRKHPTDLGHVSHYDQIAFSLKLERNMVLYDDGKQQAGAFNFTETVFKPEDWEVYLPYYQESYDKSAANEQETIRKNVAKYEKELKQYETDLEQYEKDLAKYEKELEEYKGKPKQERGTKPKAPKAPKEPVKPNTEVSSPEKLFTGSWRTFQMSDHLPLWVELKIDFSDQFLKKQKTAE
;
A
#
# COMPACT_ATOMS: atom_id res chain seq x y z
N MET A 1 2.28 20.68 17.72
CA MET A 1 3.24 21.22 16.72
C MET A 1 4.57 20.55 16.94
N ALA A 2 5.14 19.97 15.89
CA ALA A 2 6.42 19.26 15.95
C ALA A 2 7.56 20.13 16.52
N SER A 3 8.46 19.52 17.28
CA SER A 3 9.58 20.21 17.95
C SER A 3 10.89 19.99 17.23
N TYR A 4 11.45 21.05 16.69
CA TYR A 4 12.75 21.02 15.95
C TYR A 4 13.96 21.32 16.81
N LYS A 5 13.82 21.39 18.14
CA LYS A 5 14.93 21.76 19.05
C LYS A 5 16.17 20.87 18.90
N LYS A 6 15.96 19.60 18.57
CA LYS A 6 17.05 18.63 18.41
C LYS A 6 17.87 18.84 17.12
N ILE A 7 17.38 19.57 16.10
CA ILE A 7 18.13 19.89 14.87
C ILE A 7 19.43 20.63 15.20
N LYS A 8 19.44 21.41 16.27
CA LYS A 8 20.68 22.10 16.76
C LYS A 8 21.81 21.15 17.12
N LYS A 9 21.53 19.87 17.35
CA LYS A 9 22.51 18.82 17.69
C LYS A 9 23.08 18.11 16.48
N ILE A 10 22.64 18.43 15.27
CA ILE A 10 23.23 17.90 14.04
C ILE A 10 24.60 18.58 13.90
N GLU A 11 25.66 17.76 13.96
CA GLU A 11 27.05 18.24 13.96
C GLU A 11 27.48 18.68 12.55
N ASP A 12 27.04 17.95 11.52
CA ASP A 12 27.34 18.30 10.13
C ASP A 12 26.45 19.47 9.67
N ASP A 13 27.09 20.62 9.41
CA ASP A 13 26.39 21.83 9.01
C ASP A 13 25.68 21.69 7.65
N ALA A 14 26.23 20.92 6.70
CA ALA A 14 25.62 20.69 5.41
C ALA A 14 24.32 19.84 5.56
N VAL A 15 24.38 18.80 6.39
CA VAL A 15 23.21 17.99 6.75
C VAL A 15 22.16 18.85 7.44
N LYS A 16 22.59 19.67 8.42
CA LYS A 16 21.69 20.58 9.16
C LYS A 16 20.95 21.54 8.22
N VAL A 17 21.66 22.19 7.32
CA VAL A 17 21.10 23.12 6.33
C VAL A 17 20.11 22.37 5.45
N ARG A 18 20.48 21.23 4.88
CA ARG A 18 19.59 20.39 4.06
C ARG A 18 18.29 20.03 4.80
N VAL A 19 18.39 19.55 6.04
CA VAL A 19 17.22 19.18 6.85
C VAL A 19 16.29 20.37 7.04
N VAL A 20 16.82 21.54 7.37
CA VAL A 20 16.04 22.76 7.58
C VAL A 20 15.36 23.21 6.28
N GLU A 21 16.08 23.26 5.17
CA GLU A 21 15.54 23.65 3.87
C GLU A 21 14.41 22.71 3.44
N ARG A 22 14.62 21.39 3.51
CA ARG A 22 13.61 20.39 3.17
C ARG A 22 12.38 20.47 4.07
N LEU A 23 12.55 20.71 5.37
CA LEU A 23 11.41 20.91 6.28
C LEU A 23 10.62 22.15 5.92
N LEU A 24 11.27 23.25 5.56
CA LEU A 24 10.57 24.48 5.15
C LEU A 24 9.78 24.28 3.84
N GLU A 25 10.37 23.58 2.86
CA GLU A 25 9.69 23.19 1.62
C GLU A 25 8.49 22.27 1.89
N LEU A 26 8.71 21.22 2.71
CA LEU A 26 7.70 20.24 3.09
C LEU A 26 6.50 20.91 3.78
N ARG A 27 6.74 21.79 4.74
CA ARG A 27 5.70 22.57 5.43
C ARG A 27 4.88 23.41 4.46
N LYS A 28 5.54 24.07 3.51
CA LYS A 28 4.87 24.84 2.47
C LYS A 28 3.99 23.97 1.59
N GLN A 29 4.48 22.79 1.19
CA GLN A 29 3.71 21.84 0.38
C GLN A 29 2.51 21.29 1.17
N LEU A 30 2.70 20.86 2.41
CA LEU A 30 1.64 20.37 3.29
C LEU A 30 0.53 21.41 3.47
N SER A 31 0.90 22.66 3.79
CA SER A 31 -0.08 23.76 3.95
C SER A 31 -0.82 24.12 2.68
N ALA A 32 -0.24 23.83 1.50
CA ALA A 32 -0.90 24.08 0.21
C ALA A 32 -1.87 22.95 -0.20
N GLN A 33 -1.58 21.70 0.21
CA GLN A 33 -2.32 20.52 -0.26
C GLN A 33 -3.28 19.94 0.79
N ILE A 34 -3.05 20.19 2.08
CA ILE A 34 -3.88 19.65 3.17
C ILE A 34 -4.56 20.82 3.90
N PRO A 35 -5.87 20.74 4.19
CA PRO A 35 -6.59 21.77 4.95
C PRO A 35 -5.96 22.03 6.32
N GLU A 36 -6.12 23.24 6.82
CA GLU A 36 -5.70 23.58 8.18
C GLU A 36 -6.56 22.86 9.23
N LYS A 37 -5.93 22.41 10.30
CA LYS A 37 -6.64 21.78 11.42
C LYS A 37 -7.57 22.77 12.09
N THR A 38 -8.83 22.38 12.27
CA THR A 38 -9.79 23.10 13.07
C THR A 38 -9.81 22.58 14.52
N ALA A 39 -10.22 23.40 15.47
CA ALA A 39 -10.33 22.96 16.85
C ALA A 39 -11.50 21.99 17.08
N THR A 40 -12.65 22.23 16.44
CA THR A 40 -13.93 21.55 16.75
C THR A 40 -14.74 21.12 15.53
N GLN A 41 -14.47 21.63 14.34
CA GLN A 41 -15.35 21.44 13.18
C GLN A 41 -15.03 20.17 12.40
N THR A 42 -13.76 19.87 12.21
CA THR A 42 -13.30 18.79 11.34
C THR A 42 -12.26 17.90 12.00
N LEU A 43 -12.05 16.72 11.47
CA LEU A 43 -11.01 15.75 11.82
C LEU A 43 -10.22 15.39 10.56
N LEU A 44 -8.93 15.64 10.56
CA LEU A 44 -8.01 15.17 9.54
C LEU A 44 -7.51 13.77 9.92
N LEU A 45 -7.97 12.77 9.17
CA LEU A 45 -7.62 11.36 9.34
C LEU A 45 -6.73 10.91 8.18
N ALA A 46 -5.62 10.23 8.47
CA ALA A 46 -4.78 9.62 7.46
C ALA A 46 -4.48 8.14 7.77
N THR A 47 -4.18 7.38 6.74
CA THR A 47 -3.53 6.06 6.81
C THR A 47 -2.24 6.10 6.01
N TRP A 48 -1.20 5.46 6.52
CA TRP A 48 0.11 5.44 5.88
C TRP A 48 0.86 4.15 6.20
N ASN A 49 1.06 3.30 5.21
CA ASN A 49 2.03 2.24 5.31
C ASN A 49 3.43 2.89 5.26
N ILE A 50 4.15 2.90 6.39
CA ILE A 50 5.54 3.39 6.46
C ILE A 50 6.44 2.17 6.39
N ARG A 51 6.99 1.90 5.19
CA ARG A 51 7.76 0.71 4.87
C ARG A 51 8.77 0.35 5.96
N GLU A 52 8.64 -0.85 6.56
CA GLU A 52 9.54 -1.39 7.59
C GLU A 52 9.91 -0.33 8.67
N PHE A 53 8.88 0.26 9.31
CA PHE A 53 9.05 1.40 10.22
C PHE A 53 9.80 1.02 11.51
N GLY A 54 11.13 1.01 11.42
CA GLY A 54 12.10 0.72 12.49
C GLY A 54 13.18 1.81 12.61
N GLU A 55 14.31 1.44 13.22
CA GLU A 55 15.41 2.37 13.56
C GLU A 55 16.36 2.70 12.39
N ASN A 56 16.40 1.87 11.36
CA ASN A 56 17.38 1.93 10.27
C ASN A 56 17.08 3.05 9.24
N ARG A 57 16.84 4.27 9.73
CA ARG A 57 16.60 5.46 8.91
C ARG A 57 17.59 6.56 9.24
N LEU A 58 17.83 7.45 8.29
CA LEU A 58 18.56 8.68 8.59
C LEU A 58 17.78 9.50 9.63
N PRO A 59 18.45 10.19 10.54
CA PRO A 59 17.77 11.01 11.56
C PRO A 59 16.80 12.05 10.97
N GLU A 60 17.12 12.56 9.78
CA GLU A 60 16.26 13.52 9.06
C GLU A 60 14.92 12.92 8.65
N SER A 61 14.84 11.62 8.35
CA SER A 61 13.58 10.94 8.02
C SER A 61 12.55 11.06 9.13
N SER A 62 12.98 10.96 10.40
CA SER A 62 12.09 11.12 11.55
C SER A 62 11.48 12.53 11.63
N TYR A 63 12.23 13.57 11.24
CA TYR A 63 11.70 14.93 11.19
C TYR A 63 10.66 15.10 10.06
N TYR A 64 10.92 14.53 8.89
CA TYR A 64 10.00 14.61 7.76
C TYR A 64 8.71 13.83 8.03
N ILE A 65 8.83 12.61 8.56
CA ILE A 65 7.68 11.77 8.96
C ILE A 65 6.86 12.49 10.04
N ALA A 66 7.51 13.04 11.08
CA ALA A 66 6.83 13.77 12.14
C ALA A 66 6.12 15.03 11.61
N GLU A 67 6.71 15.77 10.68
CA GLU A 67 6.07 16.95 10.08
C GLU A 67 4.81 16.56 9.30
N ILE A 68 4.86 15.46 8.53
CA ILE A 68 3.71 14.96 7.80
C ILE A 68 2.60 14.54 8.79
N ILE A 69 2.95 13.77 9.82
CA ILE A 69 1.99 13.31 10.84
C ILE A 69 1.36 14.52 11.59
N ASP A 70 2.16 15.54 11.91
CA ASP A 70 1.68 16.72 12.64
C ASP A 70 0.62 17.54 11.87
N HIS A 71 0.45 17.32 10.56
CA HIS A 71 -0.62 17.94 9.77
C HIS A 71 -1.97 17.26 9.91
N PHE A 72 -2.02 16.05 10.51
CA PHE A 72 -3.25 15.30 10.75
C PHE A 72 -3.63 15.27 12.23
N ASP A 73 -4.86 14.89 12.54
CA ASP A 73 -5.32 14.69 13.92
C ASP A 73 -5.16 13.24 14.38
N ILE A 74 -5.29 12.29 13.43
CA ILE A 74 -5.01 10.87 13.59
C ILE A 74 -4.27 10.38 12.33
N VAL A 75 -3.19 9.63 12.53
CA VAL A 75 -2.54 8.85 11.47
C VAL A 75 -2.48 7.39 11.89
N VAL A 76 -2.96 6.52 11.00
CA VAL A 76 -2.90 5.07 11.21
C VAL A 76 -1.74 4.52 10.39
N ILE A 77 -0.79 3.90 11.08
CA ILE A 77 0.48 3.46 10.50
C ILE A 77 0.50 1.95 10.41
N GLN A 78 0.88 1.41 9.26
CA GLN A 78 1.17 0.00 9.04
C GLN A 78 2.69 -0.22 8.94
N GLU A 79 3.13 -1.47 9.09
CA GLU A 79 4.53 -1.91 9.07
C GLU A 79 5.40 -1.34 10.20
N VAL A 80 4.82 -1.03 11.35
CA VAL A 80 5.62 -0.68 12.53
C VAL A 80 6.41 -1.92 12.96
N ASN A 81 7.74 -1.81 13.05
CA ASN A 81 8.57 -2.90 13.55
C ASN A 81 8.39 -3.06 15.07
N SER A 82 7.68 -4.12 15.48
CA SER A 82 7.34 -4.33 16.89
C SER A 82 8.53 -4.64 17.81
N LYS A 83 9.67 -5.03 17.23
CA LYS A 83 10.91 -5.32 17.98
C LYS A 83 11.84 -4.13 18.08
N GLU A 84 11.69 -3.15 17.18
CA GLU A 84 12.55 -1.97 17.05
C GLU A 84 11.70 -0.71 16.96
N LEU A 85 11.10 -0.32 18.08
CA LEU A 85 10.18 0.83 18.16
C LEU A 85 10.86 2.20 18.05
N GLY A 86 12.19 2.26 17.99
CA GLY A 86 12.96 3.51 17.97
C GLY A 86 12.58 4.46 16.82
N GLY A 87 12.10 3.94 15.68
CA GLY A 87 11.55 4.78 14.61
C GLY A 87 10.29 5.52 15.06
N LEU A 88 9.31 4.81 15.62
CA LEU A 88 8.08 5.40 16.15
C LEU A 88 8.37 6.33 17.33
N GLU A 89 9.20 5.91 18.29
CA GLU A 89 9.57 6.71 19.46
C GLU A 89 10.29 8.01 19.07
N SER A 90 11.18 7.95 18.07
CA SER A 90 11.85 9.12 17.51
C SER A 90 10.86 10.14 16.95
N VAL A 91 9.90 9.69 16.17
CA VAL A 91 8.82 10.52 15.62
C VAL A 91 7.96 11.10 16.72
N LEU A 92 7.52 10.30 17.70
CA LEU A 92 6.73 10.77 18.84
C LEU A 92 7.48 11.82 19.68
N SER A 93 8.80 11.63 19.86
CA SER A 93 9.63 12.62 20.59
C SER A 93 9.73 13.97 19.88
N ILE A 94 9.54 14.01 18.55
CA ILE A 94 9.50 15.24 17.76
C ILE A 94 8.08 15.85 17.80
N LEU A 95 7.05 15.03 17.75
CA LEU A 95 5.65 15.46 17.84
C LEU A 95 5.32 16.06 19.21
N GLY A 96 5.91 15.54 20.30
CA GLY A 96 5.78 16.04 21.66
C GLY A 96 4.58 15.51 22.44
N ASP A 97 4.40 16.02 23.68
CA ASP A 97 3.54 15.44 24.72
C ASP A 97 2.03 15.41 24.40
N ASN A 98 1.59 16.18 23.41
CA ASN A 98 0.20 16.18 22.96
C ASN A 98 -0.14 15.04 22.00
N TRP A 99 0.80 14.15 21.76
CA TRP A 99 0.62 12.99 20.89
C TRP A 99 0.72 11.70 21.71
N ALA A 100 -0.18 10.79 21.41
CA ALA A 100 -0.21 9.45 21.98
C ALA A 100 -0.38 8.42 20.87
N TYR A 101 -0.13 7.16 21.20
CA TYR A 101 -0.39 6.05 20.28
C TYR A 101 -1.03 4.86 20.99
N VAL A 102 -1.74 4.05 20.21
CA VAL A 102 -2.21 2.72 20.56
C VAL A 102 -1.74 1.77 19.46
N MET A 103 -1.11 0.68 19.81
CA MET A 103 -0.48 -0.24 18.86
C MET A 103 -0.95 -1.67 19.10
N SER A 104 -1.05 -2.48 18.03
CA SER A 104 -1.27 -3.92 18.11
C SER A 104 -0.02 -4.64 18.61
N ASP A 105 -0.18 -5.89 18.99
CA ASP A 105 0.97 -6.78 19.15
C ASP A 105 1.66 -7.02 17.80
N GLY A 106 2.95 -7.35 17.84
CA GLY A 106 3.69 -7.75 16.65
C GLY A 106 3.25 -9.13 16.17
N VAL A 107 2.95 -9.23 14.88
CA VAL A 107 2.55 -10.50 14.28
C VAL A 107 3.77 -11.42 14.14
N GLU A 108 3.82 -12.49 14.93
CA GLU A 108 4.85 -13.53 14.82
C GLU A 108 4.53 -14.50 13.68
N GLY A 109 5.58 -14.90 12.93
CA GLY A 109 5.48 -15.89 11.84
C GLY A 109 5.92 -15.37 10.47
N SER A 110 6.08 -16.30 9.52
CA SER A 110 6.63 -16.05 8.18
C SER A 110 5.80 -15.12 7.30
N ALA A 111 4.53 -14.91 7.62
CA ALA A 111 3.62 -14.05 6.87
C ALA A 111 3.47 -12.65 7.48
N GLY A 112 3.83 -12.46 8.76
CA GLY A 112 3.61 -11.21 9.50
C GLY A 112 4.87 -10.37 9.76
N GLY A 113 6.08 -10.93 9.63
CA GLY A 113 7.35 -10.18 9.64
C GLY A 113 7.66 -9.38 10.91
N ASN A 114 7.02 -9.66 12.07
CA ASN A 114 7.03 -8.85 13.31
C ASN A 114 6.42 -7.44 13.12
N GLU A 115 5.58 -7.27 12.13
CA GLU A 115 4.88 -6.02 11.87
C GLU A 115 3.76 -5.79 12.87
N ALA A 116 3.63 -4.56 13.34
CA ALA A 116 2.51 -4.06 14.11
C ALA A 116 1.82 -2.90 13.37
N MET A 117 0.64 -2.55 13.84
CA MET A 117 -0.14 -1.41 13.35
C MET A 117 -0.36 -0.42 14.50
N ALA A 118 -0.16 0.86 14.25
CA ALA A 118 -0.28 1.91 15.27
C ALA A 118 -1.28 2.99 14.87
N PHE A 119 -2.04 3.47 15.84
CA PHE A 119 -2.85 4.68 15.77
C PHE A 119 -2.13 5.78 16.51
N VAL A 120 -1.59 6.77 15.80
CA VAL A 120 -0.92 7.94 16.35
C VAL A 120 -1.89 9.12 16.30
N TYR A 121 -2.18 9.74 17.42
CA TYR A 121 -3.25 10.73 17.49
C TYR A 121 -2.93 11.92 18.43
N ASN A 122 -3.49 13.09 18.09
CA ASN A 122 -3.37 14.30 18.89
C ASN A 122 -4.39 14.31 20.03
N THR A 123 -3.92 14.22 21.26
CA THR A 123 -4.74 14.11 22.48
C THR A 123 -5.55 15.36 22.81
N ASN A 124 -5.18 16.53 22.26
CA ASN A 124 -5.96 17.77 22.43
C ASN A 124 -7.32 17.70 21.74
N LYS A 125 -7.46 16.85 20.70
CA LYS A 125 -8.67 16.78 19.89
C LYS A 125 -9.31 15.40 19.90
N VAL A 126 -8.50 14.36 19.90
CA VAL A 126 -8.93 12.97 19.79
C VAL A 126 -8.76 12.27 21.14
N LYS A 127 -9.81 11.60 21.59
CA LYS A 127 -9.83 10.84 22.83
C LYS A 127 -9.97 9.36 22.55
N PHE A 128 -9.05 8.56 23.06
CA PHE A 128 -9.21 7.10 23.15
C PHE A 128 -10.35 6.78 24.14
N THR A 129 -11.32 5.95 23.72
CA THR A 129 -12.52 5.67 24.51
C THR A 129 -12.53 4.30 25.20
N GLY A 130 -11.35 3.66 25.28
CA GLY A 130 -11.12 2.48 26.14
C GLY A 130 -11.23 1.12 25.44
N LEU A 131 -11.59 1.07 24.13
CA LEU A 131 -11.57 -0.18 23.39
C LEU A 131 -10.37 -0.22 22.43
N ALA A 132 -9.52 -1.22 22.63
CA ALA A 132 -8.49 -1.62 21.67
C ALA A 132 -8.44 -3.14 21.61
N GLY A 133 -8.35 -3.74 20.44
CA GLY A 133 -8.29 -5.19 20.32
C GLY A 133 -8.13 -5.69 18.89
N GLU A 134 -7.57 -6.85 18.77
CA GLU A 134 -7.36 -7.56 17.52
C GLU A 134 -8.58 -8.40 17.14
N ILE A 135 -8.83 -8.54 15.83
CA ILE A 135 -9.91 -9.35 15.31
C ILE A 135 -9.39 -10.73 14.96
N VAL A 136 -9.47 -11.66 15.91
CA VAL A 136 -9.09 -13.05 15.72
C VAL A 136 -10.31 -13.87 15.29
N LEU A 137 -10.17 -14.65 14.23
CA LEU A 137 -11.25 -15.51 13.73
C LEU A 137 -11.35 -16.80 14.59
N PRO A 138 -12.55 -17.23 14.99
CA PRO A 138 -12.73 -18.53 15.60
C PRO A 138 -12.47 -19.65 14.58
N ASP A 139 -12.08 -20.84 15.04
CA ASP A 139 -11.72 -22.00 14.19
C ASP A 139 -12.76 -22.33 13.13
N THR A 140 -14.04 -22.15 13.43
CA THR A 140 -15.16 -22.40 12.51
C THR A 140 -15.26 -21.39 11.35
N LYS A 141 -14.47 -20.31 11.39
CA LYS A 141 -14.47 -19.21 10.40
C LYS A 141 -13.13 -18.94 9.77
N LEU A 142 -12.15 -19.80 10.03
CA LEU A 142 -10.85 -19.71 9.40
C LEU A 142 -10.97 -19.77 7.86
N MET A 143 -10.18 -18.97 7.18
CA MET A 143 -10.16 -18.86 5.71
C MET A 143 -9.40 -20.03 5.08
N GLY A 144 -10.08 -21.18 4.93
CA GLY A 144 -9.44 -22.40 4.48
C GLY A 144 -8.46 -23.00 5.52
N GLY A 145 -8.78 -22.83 6.81
CA GLY A 145 -7.94 -23.29 7.93
C GLY A 145 -6.86 -22.28 8.36
N VAL A 146 -6.85 -21.05 7.79
CA VAL A 146 -5.80 -20.04 8.02
C VAL A 146 -6.40 -18.75 8.59
N GLN A 147 -5.71 -18.15 9.57
CA GLN A 147 -6.00 -16.84 10.15
C GLN A 147 -5.60 -15.71 9.17
N PHE A 148 -5.95 -14.46 9.47
CA PHE A 148 -5.40 -13.29 8.78
C PHE A 148 -3.87 -13.35 8.75
N ALA A 149 -3.26 -12.86 7.68
CA ALA A 149 -1.81 -12.77 7.59
C ALA A 149 -1.27 -11.79 8.64
N ARG A 150 -1.97 -10.67 8.79
CA ARG A 150 -1.80 -9.69 9.87
C ARG A 150 -3.17 -9.45 10.47
N THR A 151 -3.26 -9.62 11.77
CA THR A 151 -4.56 -9.54 12.48
C THR A 151 -5.10 -8.12 12.44
N PRO A 152 -6.31 -7.86 11.89
CA PRO A 152 -6.89 -6.52 11.90
C PRO A 152 -7.00 -5.97 13.32
N PHE A 153 -6.64 -4.70 13.49
CA PHE A 153 -6.62 -4.05 14.80
C PHE A 153 -7.64 -2.92 14.89
N MET A 154 -8.48 -2.94 15.90
CA MET A 154 -9.59 -2.02 16.08
C MET A 154 -9.44 -1.21 17.37
N VAL A 155 -9.60 0.12 17.24
CA VAL A 155 -9.54 1.06 18.36
C VAL A 155 -10.72 2.03 18.30
N SER A 156 -11.29 2.37 19.47
CA SER A 156 -12.39 3.32 19.57
C SER A 156 -11.91 4.71 19.98
N PHE A 157 -12.45 5.72 19.30
CA PHE A 157 -12.12 7.12 19.51
C PHE A 157 -13.36 8.01 19.56
N ARG A 158 -13.16 9.22 20.12
CA ARG A 158 -14.09 10.33 20.04
C ARG A 158 -13.36 11.61 19.65
N ALA A 159 -13.94 12.37 18.72
CA ALA A 159 -13.52 13.72 18.38
C ALA A 159 -14.76 14.61 18.26
N GLY A 160 -14.86 15.64 19.10
CA GLY A 160 -16.07 16.47 19.18
C GLY A 160 -17.34 15.65 19.42
N TRP A 161 -18.30 15.76 18.51
CA TRP A 161 -19.57 15.00 18.53
C TRP A 161 -19.47 13.63 17.82
N PHE A 162 -18.32 13.28 17.27
CA PHE A 162 -18.15 12.06 16.49
C PHE A 162 -17.52 10.94 17.33
N ASP A 163 -18.33 9.91 17.62
CA ASP A 163 -17.87 8.63 18.16
C ASP A 163 -17.66 7.65 17.03
N PHE A 164 -16.47 7.04 16.95
CA PHE A 164 -16.12 6.14 15.87
C PHE A 164 -15.15 5.05 16.30
N LYS A 165 -15.16 3.95 15.55
CA LYS A 165 -14.17 2.88 15.66
C LYS A 165 -13.37 2.83 14.38
N LEU A 166 -12.06 2.95 14.51
CA LEU A 166 -11.11 2.68 13.42
C LEU A 166 -10.68 1.22 13.48
N CYS A 167 -10.77 0.53 12.36
CA CYS A 167 -10.18 -0.78 12.19
C CYS A 167 -9.12 -0.68 11.10
N THR A 168 -7.87 -0.98 11.43
CA THR A 168 -6.78 -0.97 10.46
C THR A 168 -6.44 -2.37 10.02
N VAL A 169 -6.00 -2.47 8.77
CA VAL A 169 -5.56 -3.70 8.13
C VAL A 169 -4.24 -3.50 7.38
N HIS A 170 -3.46 -4.56 7.29
CA HIS A 170 -2.45 -4.77 6.29
C HIS A 170 -2.70 -6.14 5.66
N ILE A 171 -3.45 -6.15 4.57
CA ILE A 171 -3.96 -7.36 3.90
C ILE A 171 -2.81 -8.09 3.20
N TYR A 172 -2.92 -9.42 3.13
CA TYR A 172 -1.92 -10.27 2.53
C TYR A 172 -1.52 -9.81 1.12
N TYR A 173 -0.21 -9.54 0.92
CA TYR A 173 0.38 -9.29 -0.40
C TYR A 173 0.88 -10.61 -1.01
N GLY A 174 0.64 -10.81 -2.30
CA GLY A 174 1.14 -11.98 -3.02
C GLY A 174 0.92 -11.86 -4.53
N LYS A 175 1.69 -12.62 -5.31
CA LYS A 175 1.56 -12.61 -6.78
C LYS A 175 0.20 -13.18 -7.20
N ASP A 176 -0.56 -12.42 -7.96
CA ASP A 176 -1.89 -12.81 -8.48
C ASP A 176 -1.85 -14.06 -9.38
N THR A 177 -0.66 -14.42 -9.88
CA THR A 177 -0.44 -15.64 -10.67
C THR A 177 -0.57 -16.94 -9.86
N VAL A 178 -0.52 -16.86 -8.52
CA VAL A 178 -0.67 -18.02 -7.63
C VAL A 178 -2.09 -18.05 -7.10
N LYS A 179 -2.93 -18.94 -7.63
CA LYS A 179 -4.36 -19.05 -7.30
C LYS A 179 -4.69 -19.04 -5.80
N GLY A 180 -3.89 -19.72 -4.98
CA GLY A 180 -4.07 -19.77 -3.53
C GLY A 180 -3.86 -18.41 -2.84
N ILE A 181 -2.91 -17.61 -3.31
CA ILE A 181 -2.57 -16.26 -2.80
C ILE A 181 -3.65 -15.26 -3.18
N TYR A 182 -4.10 -15.27 -4.44
CA TYR A 182 -5.22 -14.45 -4.90
C TYR A 182 -6.48 -14.68 -4.06
N GLN A 183 -6.86 -15.94 -3.88
CA GLN A 183 -8.02 -16.28 -3.06
C GLN A 183 -7.86 -15.84 -1.60
N ARG A 184 -6.65 -15.84 -1.05
CA ARG A 184 -6.40 -15.42 0.33
C ARG A 184 -6.64 -13.92 0.51
N ARG A 185 -6.08 -13.05 -0.33
CA ARG A 185 -6.29 -11.60 -0.28
C ARG A 185 -7.77 -11.25 -0.35
N LEU A 186 -8.47 -11.80 -1.34
CA LEU A 186 -9.90 -11.60 -1.53
C LEU A 186 -10.70 -12.01 -0.29
N LYS A 187 -10.39 -13.17 0.30
CA LYS A 187 -11.06 -13.67 1.50
C LYS A 187 -10.78 -12.83 2.73
N GLU A 188 -9.57 -12.33 2.92
CA GLU A 188 -9.23 -11.44 4.03
C GLU A 188 -10.05 -10.16 3.97
N ILE A 189 -10.12 -9.48 2.80
CA ILE A 189 -10.94 -8.28 2.59
C ILE A 189 -12.41 -8.58 2.89
N GLN A 190 -12.93 -9.68 2.36
CA GLN A 190 -14.32 -10.09 2.57
C GLN A 190 -14.62 -10.35 4.04
N THR A 191 -13.74 -11.08 4.71
CA THR A 191 -13.95 -11.53 6.08
C THR A 191 -13.94 -10.37 7.07
N VAL A 192 -12.98 -9.44 6.96
CA VAL A 192 -12.94 -8.26 7.85
C VAL A 192 -14.14 -7.34 7.60
N SER A 193 -14.51 -7.12 6.34
CA SER A 193 -15.68 -6.30 5.98
C SER A 193 -16.97 -6.88 6.56
N ASP A 194 -17.22 -8.18 6.35
CA ASP A 194 -18.43 -8.86 6.85
C ASP A 194 -18.50 -8.89 8.38
N PHE A 195 -17.34 -9.07 9.04
CA PHE A 195 -17.25 -9.03 10.49
C PHE A 195 -17.67 -7.67 11.05
N LEU A 196 -17.08 -6.58 10.52
CA LEU A 196 -17.36 -5.23 10.99
C LEU A 196 -18.78 -4.78 10.69
N LEU A 197 -19.31 -5.06 9.49
CA LEU A 197 -20.69 -4.75 9.12
C LEU A 197 -21.69 -5.51 10.00
N LYS A 198 -21.41 -6.76 10.33
CA LYS A 198 -22.23 -7.51 11.26
C LYS A 198 -22.21 -6.93 12.67
N ARG A 199 -21.01 -6.55 13.16
CA ARG A 199 -20.84 -5.98 14.49
C ARG A 199 -21.52 -4.63 14.63
N GLN A 200 -21.43 -3.79 13.60
CA GLN A 200 -22.06 -2.46 13.59
C GLN A 200 -23.58 -2.51 13.80
N LYS A 201 -24.27 -3.62 13.43
CA LYS A 201 -25.72 -3.75 13.65
C LYS A 201 -26.10 -3.72 15.12
N SER A 202 -25.23 -4.19 16.02
CA SER A 202 -25.42 -4.17 17.45
C SER A 202 -24.81 -2.94 18.15
N ASP A 203 -23.96 -2.19 17.44
CA ASP A 203 -23.26 -1.03 17.96
C ASP A 203 -23.91 0.27 17.43
N ASP A 204 -24.06 1.25 18.29
CA ASP A 204 -24.54 2.59 17.87
C ASP A 204 -23.36 3.55 17.61
N VAL A 205 -22.35 3.07 16.88
CA VAL A 205 -21.10 3.77 16.56
C VAL A 205 -20.77 3.58 15.10
N SER A 206 -20.17 4.59 14.48
CA SER A 206 -19.66 4.51 13.11
C SER A 206 -18.36 3.72 13.05
N TYR A 207 -18.19 2.95 11.97
CA TYR A 207 -16.98 2.18 11.69
C TYR A 207 -16.26 2.73 10.47
N ILE A 208 -14.95 2.88 10.59
CA ILE A 208 -14.05 3.24 9.50
C ILE A 208 -13.02 2.13 9.39
N LEU A 209 -12.96 1.48 8.22
CA LEU A 209 -12.00 0.43 7.89
C LEU A 209 -10.97 1.04 6.95
N LEU A 210 -9.69 1.06 7.36
CA LEU A 210 -8.62 1.74 6.64
C LEU A 210 -7.29 0.98 6.74
N GLY A 211 -6.34 1.33 5.89
CA GLY A 211 -5.01 0.73 5.87
C GLY A 211 -4.61 0.25 4.48
N ASP A 212 -3.59 -0.58 4.45
CA ASP A 212 -3.09 -1.21 3.24
C ASP A 212 -3.88 -2.49 2.90
N PHE A 213 -4.71 -2.38 1.86
CA PHE A 213 -5.50 -3.49 1.32
C PHE A 213 -4.79 -4.23 0.19
N ASN A 214 -3.66 -3.72 -0.27
CA ASN A 214 -2.98 -4.23 -1.46
C ASN A 214 -3.91 -4.29 -2.70
N ILE A 215 -4.83 -3.32 -2.84
CA ILE A 215 -5.79 -3.22 -3.96
C ILE A 215 -5.10 -2.48 -5.11
N PRO A 216 -4.89 -3.14 -6.29
CA PRO A 216 -4.17 -2.49 -7.39
C PRO A 216 -5.01 -1.43 -8.12
N ASP A 217 -6.33 -1.58 -8.15
CA ASP A 217 -7.24 -0.69 -8.87
C ASP A 217 -8.62 -0.61 -8.21
N THR A 218 -9.40 0.43 -8.54
CA THR A 218 -10.73 0.68 -7.97
C THR A 218 -11.89 0.04 -8.75
N THR A 219 -11.60 -0.87 -9.68
CA THR A 219 -12.60 -1.54 -10.54
C THR A 219 -12.58 -3.06 -10.41
N GLY A 220 -11.50 -3.63 -9.85
CA GLY A 220 -11.25 -5.05 -9.74
C GLY A 220 -11.99 -5.77 -8.62
N GLU A 221 -11.83 -7.09 -8.56
CA GLU A 221 -12.51 -7.94 -7.56
C GLU A 221 -12.14 -7.60 -6.12
N TYR A 222 -10.91 -7.16 -5.86
CA TYR A 222 -10.48 -6.78 -4.51
C TYR A 222 -11.23 -5.55 -4.01
N PHE A 223 -11.36 -4.51 -4.85
CA PHE A 223 -12.10 -3.31 -4.52
C PHE A 223 -13.59 -3.64 -4.34
N ASN A 224 -14.17 -4.42 -5.25
CA ASN A 224 -15.56 -4.85 -5.17
C ASN A 224 -15.82 -5.70 -3.92
N ALA A 225 -14.84 -6.47 -3.45
CA ALA A 225 -14.93 -7.21 -2.20
C ALA A 225 -15.12 -6.31 -0.97
N LEU A 226 -14.63 -5.07 -1.01
CA LEU A 226 -14.78 -4.09 0.05
C LEU A 226 -16.11 -3.32 -0.05
N VAL A 227 -16.53 -2.93 -1.26
CA VAL A 227 -17.62 -1.96 -1.48
C VAL A 227 -18.89 -2.54 -2.09
N GLU A 228 -18.86 -3.73 -2.70
CA GLU A 228 -20.04 -4.32 -3.37
C GLU A 228 -21.00 -5.03 -2.44
N ASP A 229 -22.27 -5.09 -2.89
CA ASP A 229 -23.34 -5.85 -2.27
C ASP A 229 -23.24 -7.34 -2.61
N ARG A 230 -22.64 -8.11 -1.73
CA ARG A 230 -22.45 -9.57 -1.91
C ARG A 230 -23.72 -10.40 -1.83
N TYR A 231 -24.85 -9.77 -1.55
CA TYR A 231 -26.09 -10.45 -1.28
C TYR A 231 -27.23 -10.02 -2.20
N LYS A 232 -26.95 -9.86 -3.50
CA LYS A 232 -28.02 -9.86 -4.51
C LYS A 232 -28.67 -11.24 -4.47
N THR A 233 -29.74 -11.37 -3.70
CA THR A 233 -30.54 -12.58 -3.70
C THR A 233 -31.14 -12.80 -5.10
N LYS A 234 -30.95 -13.99 -5.68
CA LYS A 234 -31.73 -14.45 -6.82
C LYS A 234 -33.22 -14.35 -6.43
N GLY A 235 -33.88 -13.24 -6.81
CA GLY A 235 -35.30 -13.08 -6.51
C GLY A 235 -35.77 -11.65 -6.27
N GLY A 236 -34.97 -10.62 -6.52
CA GLY A 236 -35.46 -9.23 -6.72
C GLY A 236 -36.07 -8.51 -5.52
N LYS A 237 -35.99 -9.00 -4.30
CA LYS A 237 -36.29 -8.22 -3.10
C LYS A 237 -35.01 -7.60 -2.57
N ASP A 238 -34.87 -6.32 -2.86
CA ASP A 238 -33.77 -5.46 -2.43
C ASP A 238 -33.78 -5.34 -0.89
N LYS A 239 -33.12 -6.27 -0.23
CA LYS A 239 -32.70 -6.05 1.15
C LYS A 239 -31.40 -5.28 1.06
N SER A 240 -31.46 -3.95 1.03
CA SER A 240 -30.32 -3.06 1.12
C SER A 240 -29.50 -3.44 2.35
N LYS A 241 -28.39 -4.16 2.15
CA LYS A 241 -27.47 -4.44 3.23
C LYS A 241 -26.55 -3.25 3.37
N GLU A 242 -26.31 -2.87 4.62
CA GLU A 242 -25.26 -1.91 4.96
C GLU A 242 -23.94 -2.36 4.32
N LYS A 243 -23.24 -1.43 3.66
CA LYS A 243 -22.00 -1.65 2.95
C LYS A 243 -20.97 -0.68 3.44
N PHE A 244 -19.71 -1.04 3.31
CA PHE A 244 -18.68 -0.02 3.28
C PHE A 244 -18.85 0.79 1.99
N PHE A 245 -18.59 2.09 2.09
CA PHE A 245 -18.51 2.96 0.93
C PHE A 245 -17.22 3.78 1.00
N ILE A 246 -16.70 4.11 -0.16
CA ILE A 246 -15.53 4.96 -0.31
C ILE A 246 -15.97 6.13 -1.18
N PRO A 247 -15.91 7.38 -0.67
CA PRO A 247 -16.18 8.57 -1.46
C PRO A 247 -15.32 8.66 -2.71
N GLU A 248 -15.84 9.29 -3.77
CA GLU A 248 -15.11 9.48 -5.02
C GLU A 248 -13.84 10.30 -4.82
N GLU A 249 -13.90 11.25 -3.88
CA GLU A 249 -12.77 12.12 -3.50
C GLU A 249 -11.57 11.31 -3.02
N ILE A 250 -11.79 10.14 -2.40
CA ILE A 250 -10.73 9.21 -1.97
C ILE A 250 -10.31 8.30 -3.12
N ARG A 251 -11.28 7.74 -3.89
CA ARG A 251 -11.02 6.72 -4.93
C ARG A 251 -10.08 7.17 -6.02
N LYS A 252 -10.06 8.47 -6.34
CA LYS A 252 -9.25 9.03 -7.44
C LYS A 252 -7.76 9.15 -7.11
N HIS A 253 -7.35 8.86 -5.87
CA HIS A 253 -5.97 9.01 -5.43
C HIS A 253 -5.24 7.67 -5.32
N PRO A 254 -4.33 7.34 -6.27
CA PRO A 254 -3.37 6.24 -6.07
C PRO A 254 -2.44 6.52 -4.90
N THR A 255 -1.97 5.48 -4.23
CA THR A 255 -1.16 5.61 -3.01
C THR A 255 0.26 5.04 -3.15
N ASP A 256 0.62 4.46 -4.28
CA ASP A 256 2.01 4.09 -4.59
C ASP A 256 2.80 5.28 -5.16
N LEU A 257 4.12 5.24 -5.07
CA LEU A 257 5.00 6.29 -5.63
C LEU A 257 4.91 6.41 -7.16
N GLY A 258 4.42 5.38 -7.84
CA GLY A 258 4.18 5.38 -9.29
C GLY A 258 2.87 6.06 -9.68
N HIS A 259 2.03 6.43 -8.72
CA HIS A 259 0.69 6.99 -8.94
C HIS A 259 -0.22 6.11 -9.82
N VAL A 260 -0.14 4.80 -9.66
CA VAL A 260 -0.89 3.81 -10.44
C VAL A 260 -1.80 2.96 -9.57
N SER A 261 -1.32 2.53 -8.40
CA SER A 261 -1.99 1.56 -7.55
C SER A 261 -2.70 2.21 -6.37
N HIS A 262 -3.88 1.69 -6.04
CA HIS A 262 -4.74 2.15 -4.94
C HIS A 262 -4.63 1.21 -3.74
N TYR A 263 -3.40 0.95 -3.27
CA TYR A 263 -3.14 -0.04 -2.22
C TYR A 263 -3.85 0.30 -0.91
N ASP A 264 -3.79 1.57 -0.51
CA ASP A 264 -4.40 2.05 0.71
C ASP A 264 -5.83 2.54 0.46
N GLN A 265 -6.73 2.30 1.41
CA GLN A 265 -8.12 2.70 1.34
C GLN A 265 -8.62 3.26 2.68
N ILE A 266 -9.62 4.13 2.61
CA ILE A 266 -10.41 4.58 3.76
C ILE A 266 -11.89 4.35 3.42
N ALA A 267 -12.49 3.35 4.05
CA ALA A 267 -13.84 2.89 3.78
C ALA A 267 -14.75 3.11 5.01
N PHE A 268 -15.96 3.57 4.78
CA PHE A 268 -16.89 4.00 5.81
C PHE A 268 -18.11 3.08 5.90
N SER A 269 -18.49 2.70 7.12
CA SER A 269 -19.81 2.20 7.46
C SER A 269 -20.35 3.04 8.60
N LEU A 270 -21.21 4.00 8.26
CA LEU A 270 -21.63 5.05 9.15
C LEU A 270 -23.08 4.89 9.57
N LYS A 271 -23.38 5.26 10.81
CA LYS A 271 -24.73 5.51 11.33
C LYS A 271 -25.27 6.88 10.88
N LEU A 272 -24.39 7.74 10.38
CA LEU A 272 -24.73 9.06 9.83
C LEU A 272 -25.08 8.95 8.34
N GLU A 273 -25.76 9.98 7.83
CA GLU A 273 -25.99 10.10 6.40
C GLU A 273 -24.64 10.25 5.65
N ARG A 274 -24.51 9.56 4.51
CA ARG A 274 -23.25 9.48 3.76
C ARG A 274 -22.71 10.83 3.28
N ASN A 275 -23.63 11.73 2.90
CA ASN A 275 -23.31 13.09 2.46
C ASN A 275 -22.83 14.02 3.58
N MET A 276 -22.83 13.55 4.84
CA MET A 276 -22.38 14.31 6.00
C MET A 276 -20.98 13.93 6.49
N VAL A 277 -20.35 12.96 5.85
CA VAL A 277 -19.04 12.42 6.27
C VAL A 277 -17.92 13.40 5.98
N LEU A 278 -17.85 13.86 4.73
CA LEU A 278 -16.80 14.79 4.31
C LEU A 278 -17.20 16.22 4.68
N TYR A 279 -16.21 16.98 5.11
CA TYR A 279 -16.39 18.41 5.35
C TYR A 279 -16.25 19.15 4.04
N ASP A 280 -17.36 19.73 3.57
CA ASP A 280 -17.39 20.47 2.31
C ASP A 280 -17.35 21.99 2.57
N ASP A 281 -16.18 22.60 2.33
CA ASP A 281 -15.95 24.03 2.35
C ASP A 281 -15.52 24.55 0.95
N GLY A 282 -15.69 23.72 -0.08
CA GLY A 282 -15.27 24.01 -1.44
C GLY A 282 -13.78 23.75 -1.73
N LYS A 283 -13.03 23.19 -0.73
CA LYS A 283 -11.64 22.80 -0.88
C LYS A 283 -11.51 21.28 -1.10
N GLN A 284 -10.28 20.83 -1.30
CA GLN A 284 -9.98 19.40 -1.39
C GLN A 284 -10.24 18.73 -0.04
N GLN A 285 -11.05 17.67 -0.05
CA GLN A 285 -11.52 16.96 1.15
C GLN A 285 -10.78 15.65 1.42
N ALA A 286 -10.02 15.17 0.45
CA ALA A 286 -9.21 13.95 0.53
C ALA A 286 -8.05 14.02 -0.45
N GLY A 287 -7.00 13.24 -0.20
CA GLY A 287 -5.84 13.20 -1.09
C GLY A 287 -4.83 12.13 -0.69
N ALA A 288 -3.89 11.87 -1.59
CA ALA A 288 -2.63 11.19 -1.30
C ALA A 288 -1.50 12.22 -1.33
N PHE A 289 -0.74 12.34 -0.24
CA PHE A 289 0.29 13.36 -0.12
C PHE A 289 1.62 12.86 -0.68
N ASN A 290 2.08 13.44 -1.78
CA ASN A 290 3.35 13.07 -2.41
C ASN A 290 4.54 13.81 -1.78
N PHE A 291 5.12 13.25 -0.73
CA PHE A 291 6.28 13.81 -0.04
C PHE A 291 7.56 13.81 -0.91
N THR A 292 7.63 12.99 -1.97
CA THR A 292 8.83 12.90 -2.82
C THR A 292 9.04 14.14 -3.71
N GLU A 293 8.08 15.05 -3.73
CA GLU A 293 8.23 16.36 -4.36
C GLU A 293 9.14 17.31 -3.56
N THR A 294 9.33 17.04 -2.27
CA THR A 294 10.10 17.90 -1.38
C THR A 294 11.22 17.20 -0.63
N VAL A 295 11.06 15.93 -0.24
CA VAL A 295 12.06 15.18 0.52
C VAL A 295 12.48 13.91 -0.21
N PHE A 296 13.77 13.60 -0.18
CA PHE A 296 14.35 12.47 -0.93
C PHE A 296 13.91 12.46 -2.39
N LYS A 297 14.02 13.62 -3.05
CA LYS A 297 13.65 13.79 -4.47
C LYS A 297 14.45 12.83 -5.34
N PRO A 298 13.94 12.40 -6.50
CA PRO A 298 14.70 11.53 -7.41
C PRO A 298 16.09 12.06 -7.73
N GLU A 299 16.23 13.36 -7.93
CA GLU A 299 17.50 14.06 -8.24
C GLU A 299 18.48 14.14 -7.06
N ASP A 300 18.06 13.86 -5.83
CA ASP A 300 18.90 13.93 -4.65
C ASP A 300 19.87 12.72 -4.51
N TRP A 301 19.85 11.76 -5.45
CA TRP A 301 20.60 10.51 -5.35
C TRP A 301 22.09 10.71 -5.13
N GLU A 302 22.73 11.72 -5.75
CA GLU A 302 24.15 12.03 -5.55
C GLU A 302 24.44 12.53 -4.12
N VAL A 303 23.54 13.33 -3.57
CA VAL A 303 23.65 13.87 -2.20
C VAL A 303 23.60 12.75 -1.17
N TYR A 304 22.79 11.73 -1.43
CA TYR A 304 22.61 10.60 -0.52
C TYR A 304 23.54 9.41 -0.83
N LEU A 305 24.24 9.39 -1.96
CA LEU A 305 25.11 8.28 -2.36
C LEU A 305 26.10 7.83 -1.26
N PRO A 306 26.75 8.72 -0.49
CA PRO A 306 27.64 8.29 0.59
C PRO A 306 26.97 7.40 1.66
N TYR A 307 25.65 7.51 1.86
CA TYR A 307 24.91 6.74 2.85
C TYR A 307 24.51 5.34 2.36
N TYR A 308 24.53 5.09 1.05
CA TYR A 308 24.18 3.78 0.49
C TYR A 308 25.21 3.20 -0.48
N GLN A 309 26.39 3.82 -0.59
CA GLN A 309 27.46 3.37 -1.49
C GLN A 309 27.84 1.90 -1.28
N GLU A 310 28.04 1.47 -0.03
CA GLU A 310 28.37 0.07 0.27
C GLU A 310 27.26 -0.90 -0.16
N SER A 311 25.99 -0.52 0.05
CA SER A 311 24.83 -1.32 -0.39
C SER A 311 24.75 -1.39 -1.91
N TYR A 312 25.06 -0.28 -2.59
CA TYR A 312 25.14 -0.23 -4.05
C TYR A 312 26.25 -1.14 -4.57
N ASP A 313 27.45 -1.05 -4.02
CA ASP A 313 28.60 -1.84 -4.47
C ASP A 313 28.32 -3.35 -4.33
N LYS A 314 27.72 -3.77 -3.23
CA LYS A 314 27.27 -5.15 -3.02
C LYS A 314 26.21 -5.58 -4.03
N SER A 315 25.22 -4.73 -4.27
CA SER A 315 24.14 -5.01 -5.24
C SER A 315 24.70 -5.12 -6.66
N ALA A 316 25.56 -4.17 -7.06
CA ALA A 316 26.20 -4.13 -8.37
C ALA A 316 27.08 -5.37 -8.61
N ALA A 317 27.85 -5.80 -7.60
CA ALA A 317 28.66 -7.01 -7.68
C ALA A 317 27.81 -8.27 -7.88
N ASN A 318 26.70 -8.41 -7.14
CA ASN A 318 25.77 -9.53 -7.28
C ASN A 318 25.07 -9.54 -8.65
N GLU A 319 24.69 -8.36 -9.14
CA GLU A 319 24.08 -8.20 -10.46
C GLU A 319 25.07 -8.55 -11.56
N GLN A 320 26.35 -8.11 -11.48
CA GLN A 320 27.42 -8.49 -12.39
C GLN A 320 27.63 -10.01 -12.46
N GLU A 321 27.66 -10.68 -11.30
CA GLU A 321 27.79 -12.13 -11.24
C GLU A 321 26.58 -12.83 -11.90
N THR A 322 25.37 -12.33 -11.69
CA THR A 322 24.15 -12.81 -12.34
C THR A 322 24.20 -12.61 -13.83
N ILE A 323 24.65 -11.45 -14.30
CA ILE A 323 24.85 -11.14 -15.72
C ILE A 323 25.83 -12.13 -16.34
N ARG A 324 26.99 -12.37 -15.71
CA ARG A 324 27.99 -13.35 -16.19
C ARG A 324 27.40 -14.75 -16.39
N LYS A 325 26.59 -15.22 -15.40
CA LYS A 325 25.91 -16.52 -15.49
C LYS A 325 24.89 -16.56 -16.63
N ASN A 326 24.12 -15.51 -16.81
CA ASN A 326 23.10 -15.41 -17.86
C ASN A 326 23.75 -15.32 -19.26
N VAL A 327 24.85 -14.59 -19.40
CA VAL A 327 25.63 -14.51 -20.66
C VAL A 327 26.18 -15.89 -21.02
N ALA A 328 26.84 -16.57 -20.07
CA ALA A 328 27.39 -17.92 -20.32
C ALA A 328 26.28 -18.94 -20.68
N LYS A 329 25.12 -18.83 -20.06
CA LYS A 329 23.96 -19.66 -20.43
C LYS A 329 23.46 -19.33 -21.84
N TYR A 330 23.32 -18.07 -22.18
CA TYR A 330 22.90 -17.62 -23.52
C TYR A 330 23.88 -18.10 -24.61
N GLU A 331 25.19 -18.00 -24.41
CA GLU A 331 26.20 -18.47 -25.35
C GLU A 331 26.10 -19.98 -25.61
N LYS A 332 25.80 -20.75 -24.54
CA LYS A 332 25.56 -22.19 -24.68
C LYS A 332 24.26 -22.49 -25.46
N GLU A 333 23.18 -21.76 -25.12
CA GLU A 333 21.89 -21.91 -25.82
C GLU A 333 21.99 -21.47 -27.31
N LEU A 334 22.78 -20.43 -27.58
CA LEU A 334 23.01 -19.95 -28.96
C LEU A 334 23.73 -21.00 -29.80
N LYS A 335 24.80 -21.62 -29.26
CA LYS A 335 25.49 -22.73 -29.95
C LYS A 335 24.57 -23.93 -30.25
N GLN A 336 23.68 -24.26 -29.29
CA GLN A 336 22.70 -25.33 -29.50
C GLN A 336 21.68 -24.93 -30.55
N TYR A 337 21.19 -23.69 -30.52
CA TYR A 337 20.27 -23.15 -31.52
C TYR A 337 20.87 -23.21 -32.94
N GLU A 338 22.15 -22.84 -33.14
CA GLU A 338 22.85 -22.92 -34.40
C GLU A 338 22.88 -24.36 -34.91
N THR A 339 23.19 -25.34 -34.04
CA THR A 339 23.17 -26.77 -34.40
C THR A 339 21.78 -27.26 -34.77
N ASP A 340 20.78 -26.87 -33.97
CA ASP A 340 19.37 -27.23 -34.20
C ASP A 340 18.82 -26.59 -35.49
N LEU A 341 19.29 -25.39 -35.84
CA LEU A 341 18.93 -24.69 -37.05
C LEU A 341 19.47 -25.43 -38.31
N GLU A 342 20.76 -25.83 -38.27
CA GLU A 342 21.34 -26.63 -39.34
C GLU A 342 20.59 -27.97 -39.54
N GLN A 343 20.19 -28.61 -38.46
CA GLN A 343 19.41 -29.85 -38.54
C GLN A 343 17.99 -29.57 -39.08
N TYR A 344 17.36 -28.50 -38.65
CA TYR A 344 16.05 -28.08 -39.14
C TYR A 344 16.06 -27.81 -40.66
N GLU A 345 17.10 -27.16 -41.20
CA GLU A 345 17.23 -26.90 -42.61
C GLU A 345 17.33 -28.21 -43.43
N LYS A 346 18.09 -29.20 -42.95
CA LYS A 346 18.18 -30.55 -43.57
C LYS A 346 16.82 -31.26 -43.51
N ASP A 347 16.13 -31.20 -42.40
CA ASP A 347 14.83 -31.85 -42.21
C ASP A 347 13.74 -31.14 -43.05
N LEU A 348 13.84 -29.83 -43.22
CA LEU A 348 12.94 -29.03 -44.06
C LEU A 348 13.10 -29.41 -45.54
N ALA A 349 14.33 -29.49 -46.03
CA ALA A 349 14.62 -29.92 -47.42
C ALA A 349 14.12 -31.34 -47.71
N LYS A 350 14.30 -32.27 -46.74
CA LYS A 350 13.74 -33.62 -46.82
C LYS A 350 12.21 -33.61 -46.84
N TYR A 351 11.58 -32.84 -45.97
CA TYR A 351 10.13 -32.69 -45.93
C TYR A 351 9.56 -32.15 -47.25
N GLU A 352 10.19 -31.14 -47.83
CA GLU A 352 9.76 -30.54 -49.08
C GLU A 352 9.78 -31.58 -50.22
N LYS A 353 10.85 -32.40 -50.33
CA LYS A 353 10.96 -33.49 -51.29
C LYS A 353 9.86 -34.54 -51.07
N GLU A 354 9.67 -35.00 -49.85
CA GLU A 354 8.63 -35.96 -49.49
C GLU A 354 7.21 -35.43 -49.77
N LEU A 355 7.00 -34.13 -49.58
CA LEU A 355 5.74 -33.44 -49.84
C LEU A 355 5.44 -33.34 -51.33
N GLU A 356 6.46 -33.10 -52.17
CA GLU A 356 6.33 -33.11 -53.61
C GLU A 356 6.01 -34.54 -54.17
N GLU A 357 6.71 -35.55 -53.67
CA GLU A 357 6.41 -36.93 -53.96
C GLU A 357 5.00 -37.34 -53.56
N TYR A 358 4.56 -36.92 -52.37
CA TYR A 358 3.20 -37.15 -51.91
C TYR A 358 2.15 -36.47 -52.79
N LYS A 359 2.41 -35.23 -53.24
CA LYS A 359 1.49 -34.49 -54.13
C LYS A 359 1.42 -35.06 -55.53
N GLY A 360 2.53 -35.63 -56.08
CA GLY A 360 2.62 -36.23 -57.40
C GLY A 360 1.86 -37.54 -57.48
N LYS A 361 1.57 -38.24 -56.40
CA LYS A 361 0.81 -39.52 -56.42
C LYS A 361 -0.69 -39.30 -56.64
N PRO A 362 -1.41 -40.19 -57.34
CA PRO A 362 -2.87 -40.18 -57.38
C PRO A 362 -3.50 -40.23 -55.98
N LYS A 363 -4.67 -39.58 -55.79
CA LYS A 363 -5.31 -39.45 -54.42
C LYS A 363 -5.50 -40.83 -53.77
N GLN A 364 -5.77 -41.87 -54.51
CA GLN A 364 -6.02 -43.25 -54.02
C GLN A 364 -4.75 -43.97 -53.53
N GLU A 365 -3.56 -43.49 -53.95
CA GLU A 365 -2.25 -44.07 -53.59
C GLU A 365 -1.46 -43.21 -52.57
N ARG A 366 -2.06 -42.13 -52.10
CA ARG A 366 -1.42 -41.26 -51.11
C ARG A 366 -1.44 -41.88 -49.75
N GLY A 367 -0.29 -42.15 -49.18
CA GLY A 367 -0.13 -42.54 -47.78
C GLY A 367 -0.35 -41.37 -46.81
N THR A 368 0.26 -41.44 -45.65
CA THR A 368 0.21 -40.37 -44.63
C THR A 368 0.94 -39.12 -45.14
N LYS A 369 0.30 -37.94 -45.00
CA LYS A 369 0.91 -36.67 -45.41
C LYS A 369 2.16 -36.39 -44.54
N PRO A 370 3.30 -36.04 -45.14
CA PRO A 370 4.49 -35.66 -44.41
C PRO A 370 4.20 -34.53 -43.43
N LYS A 371 4.86 -34.57 -42.27
CA LYS A 371 4.71 -33.56 -41.21
C LYS A 371 5.89 -32.58 -41.27
N ALA A 372 5.60 -31.29 -41.37
CA ALA A 372 6.63 -30.26 -41.38
C ALA A 372 7.47 -30.28 -40.09
N PRO A 373 8.79 -30.14 -40.16
CA PRO A 373 9.63 -29.97 -38.99
C PRO A 373 9.29 -28.67 -38.26
N LYS A 374 9.58 -28.62 -36.98
CA LYS A 374 9.35 -27.44 -36.16
C LYS A 374 10.63 -26.63 -36.08
N ALA A 375 10.58 -25.35 -36.45
CA ALA A 375 11.71 -24.46 -36.33
C ALA A 375 12.18 -24.32 -34.88
N PRO A 376 13.49 -24.33 -34.63
CA PRO A 376 14.04 -24.06 -33.33
C PRO A 376 13.74 -22.60 -32.91
N LYS A 377 13.71 -22.37 -31.61
CA LYS A 377 13.42 -21.02 -31.07
C LYS A 377 14.74 -20.35 -30.73
N GLU A 378 14.96 -19.17 -31.27
CA GLU A 378 16.14 -18.37 -31.00
C GLU A 378 16.18 -17.96 -29.49
N PRO A 379 17.32 -18.13 -28.81
CA PRO A 379 17.46 -17.72 -27.41
C PRO A 379 17.45 -16.20 -27.28
N VAL A 380 16.88 -15.72 -26.16
CA VAL A 380 16.76 -14.28 -25.87
C VAL A 380 18.06 -13.77 -25.27
N LYS A 381 18.68 -12.76 -25.90
CA LYS A 381 19.88 -12.10 -25.38
C LYS A 381 19.62 -11.48 -24.00
N PRO A 382 20.44 -11.80 -22.97
CA PRO A 382 20.27 -11.24 -21.64
C PRO A 382 20.64 -9.75 -21.61
N ASN A 383 20.03 -9.01 -20.66
CA ASN A 383 20.52 -7.67 -20.31
C ASN A 383 21.92 -7.77 -19.66
N THR A 384 22.82 -6.90 -20.07
CA THR A 384 24.21 -6.84 -19.58
C THR A 384 24.52 -5.56 -18.81
N GLU A 385 23.54 -4.68 -18.62
CA GLU A 385 23.72 -3.44 -17.89
C GLU A 385 23.49 -3.64 -16.40
N VAL A 386 24.43 -3.13 -15.60
CA VAL A 386 24.28 -3.05 -14.14
C VAL A 386 23.41 -1.84 -13.81
N SER A 387 22.53 -1.97 -12.84
CA SER A 387 21.67 -0.89 -12.38
C SER A 387 22.51 0.28 -11.83
N SER A 388 22.12 1.52 -12.17
CA SER A 388 22.81 2.73 -11.68
C SER A 388 22.54 2.99 -10.20
N PRO A 389 23.39 3.77 -9.51
CA PRO A 389 23.13 4.23 -8.13
C PRO A 389 21.79 4.96 -8.02
N GLU A 390 21.43 5.80 -8.99
CA GLU A 390 20.17 6.50 -9.07
C GLU A 390 18.97 5.54 -9.06
N LYS A 391 19.06 4.44 -9.82
CA LYS A 391 17.99 3.42 -9.86
C LYS A 391 17.84 2.71 -8.51
N LEU A 392 18.94 2.43 -7.81
CA LEU A 392 18.89 1.88 -6.45
C LEU A 392 18.27 2.89 -5.48
N PHE A 393 18.63 4.15 -5.57
CA PHE A 393 18.09 5.24 -4.75
C PHE A 393 16.58 5.35 -4.93
N THR A 394 16.13 5.56 -6.17
CA THR A 394 14.71 5.81 -6.48
C THR A 394 13.83 4.58 -6.30
N GLY A 395 14.33 3.39 -6.63
CA GLY A 395 13.55 2.15 -6.59
C GLY A 395 13.47 1.50 -5.21
N SER A 396 14.44 1.75 -4.34
CA SER A 396 14.49 1.02 -3.06
C SER A 396 15.01 1.85 -1.90
N TRP A 397 16.19 2.47 -1.98
CA TRP A 397 16.81 3.06 -0.80
C TRP A 397 15.99 4.19 -0.17
N ARG A 398 15.50 5.15 -0.95
CA ARG A 398 14.68 6.26 -0.43
C ARG A 398 13.35 5.78 0.15
N THR A 399 12.82 4.65 -0.33
CA THR A 399 11.57 4.10 0.20
C THR A 399 11.73 3.55 1.60
N PHE A 400 12.93 3.05 1.95
CA PHE A 400 13.26 2.71 3.34
C PHE A 400 13.51 3.94 4.21
N GLN A 401 13.80 5.11 3.63
CA GLN A 401 13.94 6.34 4.40
C GLN A 401 12.57 6.96 4.75
N MET A 402 11.60 6.86 3.84
CA MET A 402 10.24 7.37 4.04
C MET A 402 9.21 6.24 3.93
N SER A 403 8.75 5.96 2.72
CA SER A 403 7.88 4.85 2.35
C SER A 403 7.80 4.71 0.83
N ASP A 404 7.34 3.56 0.34
CA ASP A 404 6.85 3.32 -1.03
C ASP A 404 5.33 3.57 -1.17
N HIS A 405 4.66 3.89 -0.06
CA HIS A 405 3.27 4.34 -0.01
C HIS A 405 3.17 5.82 0.34
N LEU A 406 2.17 6.49 -0.21
CA LEU A 406 1.80 7.87 0.10
C LEU A 406 0.75 7.91 1.22
N PRO A 407 0.81 8.84 2.18
CA PRO A 407 -0.26 9.03 3.15
C PRO A 407 -1.57 9.34 2.44
N LEU A 408 -2.56 8.48 2.56
CA LEU A 408 -3.94 8.72 2.11
C LEU A 408 -4.70 9.40 3.23
N TRP A 409 -5.33 10.54 2.95
CA TRP A 409 -5.99 11.34 3.97
C TRP A 409 -7.39 11.79 3.57
N VAL A 410 -8.19 12.14 4.59
CA VAL A 410 -9.55 12.66 4.45
C VAL A 410 -9.87 13.65 5.56
N GLU A 411 -10.65 14.69 5.24
CA GLU A 411 -11.21 15.62 6.20
C GLU A 411 -12.67 15.24 6.51
N LEU A 412 -12.93 14.90 7.77
CA LEU A 412 -14.24 14.46 8.24
C LEU A 412 -14.91 15.57 9.06
N LYS A 413 -16.22 15.70 8.91
CA LYS A 413 -17.01 16.56 9.79
C LYS A 413 -17.18 15.89 11.16
N ILE A 414 -16.97 16.65 12.25
CA ILE A 414 -17.13 16.18 13.62
C ILE A 414 -18.07 17.04 14.48
N ASP A 415 -18.47 18.21 14.03
CA ASP A 415 -19.48 19.02 14.68
C ASP A 415 -20.85 18.79 14.06
N PHE A 416 -21.70 18.12 14.82
CA PHE A 416 -23.10 17.82 14.47
C PHE A 416 -24.11 18.54 15.37
N SER A 417 -23.68 19.52 16.15
CA SER A 417 -24.49 20.23 17.13
C SER A 417 -25.73 20.89 16.52
N ASP A 418 -25.57 21.59 15.41
CA ASP A 418 -26.67 22.23 14.70
C ASP A 418 -27.73 21.26 14.20
N GLN A 419 -27.28 20.10 13.70
CA GLN A 419 -28.19 19.06 13.20
C GLN A 419 -28.95 18.38 14.33
N PHE A 420 -28.27 18.15 15.44
CA PHE A 420 -28.88 17.65 16.65
C PHE A 420 -29.99 18.61 17.15
N LEU A 421 -29.69 19.90 17.27
CA LEU A 421 -30.64 20.92 17.69
C LEU A 421 -31.83 21.05 16.72
N LYS A 422 -31.60 21.02 15.41
CA LYS A 422 -32.66 21.03 14.39
C LYS A 422 -33.59 19.83 14.54
N LYS A 423 -33.08 18.63 14.78
CA LYS A 423 -33.88 17.41 15.02
C LYS A 423 -34.75 17.53 16.27
N GLN A 424 -34.22 18.13 17.37
CA GLN A 424 -35.05 18.35 18.58
C GLN A 424 -36.20 19.31 18.32
N LYS A 425 -36.03 20.31 17.45
CA LYS A 425 -37.07 21.27 17.09
C LYS A 425 -38.19 20.67 16.23
N THR A 426 -37.90 19.62 15.44
CA THR A 426 -38.91 18.95 14.57
C THR A 426 -39.55 17.72 15.21
N ALA A 427 -39.14 17.33 16.41
CA ALA A 427 -39.71 16.20 17.17
C ALA A 427 -40.88 16.64 18.10
N GLU A 428 -41.34 17.88 18.03
CA GLU A 428 -42.61 18.38 18.53
C GLU A 428 -43.68 18.38 17.41
#